data_d8541eeb8eedd3f4efbee212f1bc3f70
#
_entry.id   d8541eeb8eedd3f4efbee212f1bc3f70
#
_cell.length_a   1.000
_cell.length_b   1.000
_cell.length_c   1.000
_cell.angle_alpha   90.00
_cell.angle_beta   90.00
_cell.angle_gamma   90.00
#
_symmetry.space_group_name_H-M   'P 1'
#
loop_
_entity.id
_entity.type
_entity.pdbx_description
1 polymer ?
#
loop_
_entity_poly.entity_id
_entity_poly.type
_entity_poly.pdbx_seq_one_letter_code
_entity_poly.pdbx_strand_id
1 'polypeptide(L)'
;MKAAILVEQRKPLVIADLELPSTLEYGQVLVKVICSGICGSQIGEIDGAKGPDKFLPHLLGHEGGGIVEEPGPGVTKVKKGDHVVMHWRKGAGIDAPVPKYMWGNAIVNAGWITTFNEYAIVSENRLTAVPDDTDFEIAALMGCAVTTGFGVINNNAQLKIGESIAVFGAGGIGLNIIQAAALVSGYPIIAIDLYDNKLELAKQLGATHVINSSGSDIRDEIFKIVGRQGVDVAVDNTGNVSVIEQAYEVTAASGKTILVGVPKKGEKASIYTLPLHFDKVLTGSHGGESNPSVDIPRYLKLVDAGSLNFKMMVTHRYTLDRINEAIEKMRAGEVVRCIVNIGTHDR
;
A
#
# COMPACT_ATOMS: atom_id res chain seq x y z
N MET A 1 19.70 -15.78 -7.45
CA MET A 1 18.89 -15.20 -6.35
C MET A 1 17.58 -15.95 -6.22
N LYS A 2 17.14 -16.22 -5.01
CA LYS A 2 15.82 -16.82 -4.79
C LYS A 2 14.72 -15.78 -5.00
N ALA A 3 13.61 -16.15 -5.63
CA ALA A 3 12.48 -15.29 -5.92
C ALA A 3 11.15 -16.06 -5.91
N ALA A 4 10.04 -15.36 -5.64
CA ALA A 4 8.69 -15.85 -5.82
C ALA A 4 8.10 -15.32 -7.14
N ILE A 5 7.80 -16.20 -8.06
CA ILE A 5 7.46 -15.92 -9.45
C ILE A 5 5.96 -16.18 -9.67
N LEU A 6 5.24 -15.24 -10.24
CA LEU A 6 3.91 -15.47 -10.80
C LEU A 6 4.05 -16.07 -12.20
N VAL A 7 3.83 -17.38 -12.30
CA VAL A 7 3.91 -18.12 -13.57
C VAL A 7 2.55 -18.23 -14.24
N GLU A 8 1.51 -18.39 -13.45
CA GLU A 8 0.11 -18.51 -13.90
C GLU A 8 -0.82 -17.84 -12.90
N GLN A 9 -1.76 -17.02 -13.39
CA GLN A 9 -2.77 -16.39 -12.52
C GLN A 9 -3.62 -17.46 -11.81
N ARG A 10 -4.05 -17.14 -10.59
CA ARG A 10 -4.85 -18.01 -9.72
C ARG A 10 -4.13 -19.29 -9.26
N LYS A 11 -2.83 -19.32 -9.37
CA LYS A 11 -1.97 -20.38 -8.87
C LYS A 11 -1.01 -19.84 -7.80
N PRO A 12 -0.50 -20.70 -6.91
CA PRO A 12 0.56 -20.31 -5.99
C PRO A 12 1.78 -19.79 -6.73
N LEU A 13 2.50 -18.85 -6.11
CA LEU A 13 3.79 -18.38 -6.62
C LEU A 13 4.81 -19.53 -6.60
N VAL A 14 5.63 -19.61 -7.63
CA VAL A 14 6.72 -20.58 -7.73
C VAL A 14 7.97 -19.98 -7.11
N ILE A 15 8.55 -20.68 -6.12
CA ILE A 15 9.84 -20.29 -5.55
C ILE A 15 10.95 -20.92 -6.37
N ALA A 16 11.82 -20.10 -6.94
CA ALA A 16 12.90 -20.57 -7.80
C ALA A 16 14.14 -19.64 -7.73
N ASP A 17 15.27 -20.17 -8.18
CA ASP A 17 16.49 -19.41 -8.35
C ASP A 17 16.55 -18.79 -9.74
N LEU A 18 16.80 -17.47 -9.76
CA LEU A 18 16.96 -16.67 -10.96
C LEU A 18 18.38 -16.15 -11.11
N GLU A 19 18.81 -16.01 -12.35
CA GLU A 19 20.07 -15.35 -12.70
C GLU A 19 19.83 -13.84 -12.83
N LEU A 20 20.71 -13.06 -12.19
CA LEU A 20 20.71 -11.59 -12.31
C LEU A 20 21.37 -11.18 -13.64
N PRO A 21 20.95 -10.06 -14.25
CA PRO A 21 21.72 -9.41 -15.30
C PRO A 21 23.16 -9.17 -14.87
N SER A 22 24.11 -9.37 -15.78
CA SER A 22 25.55 -9.22 -15.50
C SER A 22 26.01 -7.77 -15.34
N THR A 23 25.20 -6.82 -15.78
CA THR A 23 25.51 -5.38 -15.76
C THR A 23 24.24 -4.58 -15.45
N LEU A 24 24.42 -3.46 -14.75
CA LEU A 24 23.36 -2.49 -14.52
C LEU A 24 23.33 -1.47 -15.66
N GLU A 25 22.13 -1.14 -16.11
CA GLU A 25 21.92 -0.06 -17.08
C GLU A 25 21.92 1.31 -16.40
N TYR A 26 21.93 2.38 -17.20
CA TYR A 26 21.91 3.76 -16.72
C TYR A 26 20.68 4.03 -15.82
N GLY A 27 20.93 4.47 -14.59
CA GLY A 27 19.91 4.77 -13.59
C GLY A 27 19.35 3.56 -12.84
N GLN A 28 19.83 2.35 -13.10
CA GLN A 28 19.47 1.16 -12.33
C GLN A 28 20.30 1.06 -11.05
N VAL A 29 19.72 0.44 -10.04
CA VAL A 29 20.34 0.17 -8.73
C VAL A 29 20.05 -1.27 -8.34
N LEU A 30 21.08 -2.03 -7.97
CA LEU A 30 20.94 -3.33 -7.35
C LEU A 30 20.73 -3.15 -5.85
N VAL A 31 19.64 -3.70 -5.34
CA VAL A 31 19.25 -3.63 -3.92
C VAL A 31 19.13 -5.04 -3.36
N LYS A 32 19.78 -5.31 -2.23
CA LYS A 32 19.51 -6.48 -1.38
C LYS A 32 18.23 -6.22 -0.62
N VAL A 33 17.19 -7.01 -0.88
CA VAL A 33 15.90 -6.89 -0.18
C VAL A 33 16.00 -7.57 1.17
N ILE A 34 15.75 -6.84 2.25
CA ILE A 34 15.75 -7.37 3.61
C ILE A 34 14.36 -7.85 3.99
N CYS A 35 13.34 -7.04 3.73
CA CYS A 35 11.95 -7.46 3.93
C CYS A 35 11.01 -6.76 2.95
N SER A 36 9.84 -7.35 2.77
CA SER A 36 8.77 -6.85 1.90
C SER A 36 7.41 -6.95 2.60
N GLY A 37 6.57 -5.95 2.39
CA GLY A 37 5.15 -6.06 2.71
C GLY A 37 4.38 -6.80 1.62
N ILE A 38 3.26 -7.43 1.98
CA ILE A 38 2.29 -7.95 1.02
C ILE A 38 1.08 -7.01 0.98
N CYS A 39 0.80 -6.46 -0.20
CA CYS A 39 -0.34 -5.56 -0.43
C CYS A 39 -1.51 -6.33 -1.09
N GLY A 40 -2.74 -5.92 -0.79
CA GLY A 40 -3.94 -6.49 -1.43
C GLY A 40 -3.94 -6.38 -2.97
N SER A 41 -3.30 -5.35 -3.52
CA SER A 41 -3.15 -5.20 -4.98
C SER A 41 -2.33 -6.31 -5.63
N GLN A 42 -1.35 -6.89 -4.91
CA GLN A 42 -0.58 -8.05 -5.37
C GLN A 42 -1.44 -9.31 -5.40
N ILE A 43 -2.30 -9.49 -4.38
CA ILE A 43 -3.28 -10.58 -4.36
C ILE A 43 -4.24 -10.42 -5.53
N GLY A 44 -4.75 -9.21 -5.78
CA GLY A 44 -5.59 -8.91 -6.94
C GLY A 44 -4.90 -9.21 -8.29
N GLU A 45 -3.59 -9.02 -8.39
CA GLU A 45 -2.79 -9.33 -9.58
C GLU A 45 -2.67 -10.85 -9.78
N ILE A 46 -2.34 -11.58 -8.71
CA ILE A 46 -2.33 -13.05 -8.70
C ILE A 46 -3.69 -13.60 -9.10
N ASP A 47 -4.78 -13.03 -8.59
CA ASP A 47 -6.15 -13.50 -8.82
C ASP A 47 -6.74 -13.05 -10.17
N GLY A 48 -6.00 -12.23 -10.92
CA GLY A 48 -6.45 -11.74 -12.23
C GLY A 48 -7.55 -10.68 -12.17
N ALA A 49 -7.65 -9.90 -11.08
CA ALA A 49 -8.66 -8.86 -10.91
C ALA A 49 -8.60 -7.77 -12.00
N LYS A 50 -7.40 -7.53 -12.56
CA LYS A 50 -7.18 -6.58 -13.67
C LYS A 50 -7.37 -7.20 -15.06
N GLY A 51 -7.79 -8.47 -15.14
CA GLY A 51 -7.94 -9.25 -16.38
C GLY A 51 -6.70 -10.10 -16.69
N PRO A 52 -6.64 -10.71 -17.91
CA PRO A 52 -5.51 -11.55 -18.31
C PRO A 52 -4.18 -10.82 -18.25
N ASP A 53 -3.20 -11.45 -17.63
CA ASP A 53 -1.85 -10.92 -17.52
C ASP A 53 -0.99 -11.35 -18.71
N LYS A 54 -0.50 -10.37 -19.44
CA LYS A 54 0.34 -10.56 -20.64
C LYS A 54 1.84 -10.56 -20.37
N PHE A 55 2.25 -10.36 -19.11
CA PHE A 55 3.65 -10.25 -18.72
C PHE A 55 4.20 -11.52 -18.05
N LEU A 56 3.35 -12.57 -17.91
CA LEU A 56 3.76 -13.84 -17.32
C LEU A 56 4.90 -14.52 -18.09
N PRO A 57 5.86 -15.17 -17.42
CA PRO A 57 6.06 -15.14 -15.96
C PRO A 57 6.72 -13.83 -15.51
N HIS A 58 6.37 -13.34 -14.32
CA HIS A 58 7.00 -12.15 -13.77
C HIS A 58 7.13 -12.15 -12.24
N LEU A 59 7.99 -11.26 -11.73
CA LEU A 59 8.19 -11.01 -10.32
C LEU A 59 7.11 -10.06 -9.78
N LEU A 60 6.87 -10.14 -8.48
CA LEU A 60 5.91 -9.35 -7.72
C LEU A 60 6.57 -8.63 -6.52
N GLY A 61 5.74 -7.93 -5.75
CA GLY A 61 6.15 -7.10 -4.63
C GLY A 61 6.40 -5.65 -5.06
N HIS A 62 5.94 -4.68 -4.24
CA HIS A 62 6.08 -3.28 -4.57
C HIS A 62 6.31 -2.36 -3.36
N GLU A 63 6.61 -2.95 -2.23
CA GLU A 63 6.92 -2.24 -1.00
C GLU A 63 7.99 -3.02 -0.23
N GLY A 64 9.16 -2.45 -0.05
CA GLY A 64 10.28 -3.15 0.59
C GLY A 64 11.21 -2.23 1.35
N GLY A 65 11.95 -2.84 2.26
CA GLY A 65 13.13 -2.27 2.88
C GLY A 65 14.37 -3.06 2.44
N GLY A 66 15.43 -2.37 2.10
CA GLY A 66 16.64 -3.02 1.58
C GLY A 66 17.90 -2.19 1.72
N ILE A 67 19.00 -2.76 1.24
CA ILE A 67 20.33 -2.14 1.27
C ILE A 67 20.83 -2.05 -0.17
N VAL A 68 21.35 -0.91 -0.57
CA VAL A 68 21.98 -0.71 -1.88
C VAL A 68 23.25 -1.53 -1.96
N GLU A 69 23.32 -2.49 -2.87
CA GLU A 69 24.51 -3.29 -3.15
C GLU A 69 25.41 -2.64 -4.21
N GLU A 70 24.78 -2.14 -5.26
CA GLU A 70 25.52 -1.52 -6.38
C GLU A 70 24.66 -0.46 -7.07
N PRO A 71 25.10 0.80 -7.11
CA PRO A 71 24.52 1.83 -7.96
C PRO A 71 25.05 1.69 -9.39
N GLY A 72 24.17 1.68 -10.37
CA GLY A 72 24.53 1.68 -11.78
C GLY A 72 24.98 3.05 -12.29
N PRO A 73 25.36 3.14 -13.58
CA PRO A 73 25.83 4.39 -14.18
C PRO A 73 24.79 5.52 -14.04
N GLY A 74 25.25 6.73 -13.72
CA GLY A 74 24.43 7.94 -13.59
C GLY A 74 23.67 8.09 -12.28
N VAL A 75 23.60 7.07 -11.44
CA VAL A 75 22.94 7.13 -10.12
C VAL A 75 23.65 8.11 -9.19
N THR A 76 22.89 8.98 -8.55
CA THR A 76 23.41 10.05 -7.67
C THR A 76 22.66 10.20 -6.34
N LYS A 77 21.47 9.62 -6.22
CA LYS A 77 20.59 9.77 -5.04
C LYS A 77 20.85 8.74 -3.95
N VAL A 78 21.47 7.64 -4.32
CA VAL A 78 21.84 6.56 -3.39
C VAL A 78 23.24 6.05 -3.71
N LYS A 79 23.91 5.48 -2.70
CA LYS A 79 25.24 4.87 -2.81
C LYS A 79 25.23 3.48 -2.17
N LYS A 80 26.28 2.69 -2.48
CA LYS A 80 26.47 1.38 -1.85
C LYS A 80 26.44 1.48 -0.33
N GLY A 81 25.68 0.60 0.30
CA GLY A 81 25.47 0.50 1.74
C GLY A 81 24.31 1.34 2.28
N ASP A 82 23.74 2.25 1.51
CA ASP A 82 22.58 3.02 1.96
C ASP A 82 21.39 2.10 2.26
N HIS A 83 20.73 2.31 3.40
CA HIS A 83 19.42 1.75 3.69
C HIS A 83 18.36 2.50 2.90
N VAL A 84 17.44 1.76 2.28
CA VAL A 84 16.44 2.35 1.39
C VAL A 84 15.04 1.81 1.62
N VAL A 85 14.08 2.69 1.46
CA VAL A 85 12.68 2.31 1.17
C VAL A 85 12.57 2.08 -0.33
N MET A 86 12.04 0.93 -0.71
CA MET A 86 11.69 0.56 -2.06
C MET A 86 10.20 0.84 -2.26
N HIS A 87 9.83 1.74 -3.18
CA HIS A 87 8.47 2.25 -3.31
C HIS A 87 7.96 2.23 -4.76
N TRP A 88 6.66 1.94 -4.91
CA TRP A 88 6.05 1.81 -6.24
C TRP A 88 5.76 3.15 -6.94
N ARG A 89 5.52 4.22 -6.17
CA ARG A 89 5.39 5.58 -6.72
C ARG A 89 6.75 6.12 -7.10
N LYS A 90 6.80 6.95 -8.15
CA LYS A 90 8.04 7.64 -8.51
C LYS A 90 8.39 8.69 -7.48
N GLY A 91 9.65 8.71 -7.07
CA GLY A 91 10.29 9.79 -6.33
C GLY A 91 11.27 10.57 -7.22
N ALA A 92 12.27 11.17 -6.59
CA ALA A 92 13.36 11.87 -7.29
C ALA A 92 14.39 10.87 -7.85
N GLY A 93 15.01 11.20 -8.97
CA GLY A 93 16.06 10.40 -9.60
C GLY A 93 15.71 9.94 -11.02
N ILE A 94 16.55 9.09 -11.55
CA ILE A 94 16.46 8.58 -12.92
C ILE A 94 15.36 7.52 -13.03
N ASP A 95 14.59 7.55 -14.11
CA ASP A 95 13.62 6.51 -14.49
C ASP A 95 14.31 5.56 -15.48
N ALA A 96 14.80 4.44 -14.97
CA ALA A 96 15.55 3.46 -15.76
C ALA A 96 14.62 2.39 -16.37
N PRO A 97 15.08 1.67 -17.40
CA PRO A 97 14.37 0.51 -17.94
C PRO A 97 14.18 -0.57 -16.88
N VAL A 98 13.07 -1.31 -16.96
CA VAL A 98 12.82 -2.46 -16.10
C VAL A 98 13.75 -3.61 -16.47
N PRO A 99 14.34 -4.32 -15.49
CA PRO A 99 15.23 -5.44 -15.77
C PRO A 99 14.44 -6.67 -16.24
N LYS A 100 15.19 -7.62 -16.82
CA LYS A 100 14.71 -8.98 -17.10
C LYS A 100 15.67 -9.96 -16.43
N TYR A 101 15.10 -11.01 -15.86
CA TYR A 101 15.85 -12.07 -15.19
C TYR A 101 15.77 -13.36 -16.00
N MET A 102 16.67 -14.30 -15.73
CA MET A 102 16.66 -15.59 -16.40
C MET A 102 16.31 -16.71 -15.43
N TRP A 103 15.43 -17.59 -15.84
CA TRP A 103 15.08 -18.84 -15.17
C TRP A 103 15.40 -20.00 -16.11
N GLY A 104 16.62 -20.52 -16.02
CA GLY A 104 17.15 -21.38 -17.06
C GLY A 104 17.15 -20.68 -18.43
N ASN A 105 16.37 -21.19 -19.38
CA ASN A 105 16.25 -20.59 -20.72
C ASN A 105 15.03 -19.64 -20.85
N ALA A 106 14.25 -19.45 -19.80
CA ALA A 106 13.06 -18.59 -19.82
C ALA A 106 13.35 -17.18 -19.28
N ILE A 107 12.79 -16.17 -19.93
CA ILE A 107 12.80 -14.80 -19.41
C ILE A 107 11.71 -14.65 -18.37
N VAL A 108 12.06 -14.12 -17.19
CA VAL A 108 11.14 -13.68 -16.16
C VAL A 108 11.12 -12.15 -16.16
N ASN A 109 9.95 -11.58 -16.41
CA ASN A 109 9.77 -10.14 -16.43
C ASN A 109 9.80 -9.56 -15.01
N ALA A 110 10.19 -8.30 -14.90
CA ALA A 110 10.02 -7.53 -13.67
C ALA A 110 9.01 -6.41 -13.91
N GLY A 111 8.46 -5.87 -12.81
CA GLY A 111 7.78 -4.59 -12.82
C GLY A 111 8.76 -3.44 -12.60
N TRP A 112 8.25 -2.24 -12.42
CA TRP A 112 9.09 -1.08 -12.05
C TRP A 112 9.78 -1.25 -10.71
N ILE A 113 9.25 -2.12 -9.87
CA ILE A 113 9.79 -2.54 -8.58
C ILE A 113 9.31 -3.96 -8.30
N THR A 114 10.19 -4.80 -7.77
CA THR A 114 9.86 -6.15 -7.28
C THR A 114 10.57 -6.37 -5.96
N THR A 115 9.86 -6.95 -5.00
CA THR A 115 10.37 -7.10 -3.63
C THR A 115 10.14 -8.51 -3.05
N PHE A 116 9.55 -9.45 -3.82
CA PHE A 116 9.45 -10.86 -3.40
C PHE A 116 10.64 -11.68 -3.92
N ASN A 117 11.82 -11.12 -3.82
CA ASN A 117 13.10 -11.65 -4.30
C ASN A 117 14.26 -11.16 -3.44
N GLU A 118 15.34 -11.93 -3.34
CA GLU A 118 16.51 -11.59 -2.50
C GLU A 118 17.23 -10.33 -2.98
N TYR A 119 17.27 -10.10 -4.27
CA TYR A 119 17.87 -8.93 -4.90
C TYR A 119 16.92 -8.36 -5.94
N ALA A 120 16.81 -7.05 -5.98
CA ALA A 120 16.02 -6.33 -6.98
C ALA A 120 16.88 -5.32 -7.72
N ILE A 121 16.75 -5.28 -9.05
CA ILE A 121 17.27 -4.18 -9.86
C ILE A 121 16.09 -3.23 -10.10
N VAL A 122 16.22 -2.00 -9.65
CA VAL A 122 15.15 -0.99 -9.70
C VAL A 122 15.69 0.35 -10.20
N SER A 123 14.80 1.23 -10.66
CA SER A 123 15.20 2.60 -11.01
C SER A 123 15.59 3.39 -9.76
N GLU A 124 16.54 4.31 -9.89
CA GLU A 124 16.92 5.26 -8.83
C GLU A 124 15.69 5.96 -8.23
N ASN A 125 14.73 6.38 -9.05
CA ASN A 125 13.51 7.08 -8.60
C ASN A 125 12.48 6.17 -7.90
N ARG A 126 12.80 4.91 -7.66
CA ARG A 126 12.01 3.97 -6.84
C ARG A 126 12.63 3.73 -5.47
N LEU A 127 13.65 4.49 -5.14
CA LEU A 127 14.38 4.39 -3.89
C LEU A 127 14.36 5.72 -3.14
N THR A 128 14.21 5.64 -1.82
CA THR A 128 14.44 6.76 -0.91
C THR A 128 15.39 6.28 0.18
N ALA A 129 16.56 6.90 0.26
CA ALA A 129 17.52 6.63 1.32
C ALA A 129 16.92 7.05 2.68
N VAL A 130 17.17 6.23 3.69
CA VAL A 130 16.73 6.43 5.07
C VAL A 130 17.92 6.29 6.04
N PRO A 131 17.83 6.77 7.27
CA PRO A 131 18.85 6.55 8.29
C PRO A 131 19.19 5.06 8.47
N ASP A 132 20.47 4.75 8.73
CA ASP A 132 20.98 3.37 8.83
C ASP A 132 20.37 2.59 10.01
N ASP A 133 19.80 3.28 11.00
CA ASP A 133 19.09 2.69 12.14
C ASP A 133 17.58 2.51 11.89
N THR A 134 17.09 2.88 10.71
CA THR A 134 15.68 2.67 10.32
C THR A 134 15.36 1.17 10.29
N ASP A 135 14.32 0.78 11.01
CA ASP A 135 13.81 -0.59 10.97
C ASP A 135 13.29 -0.95 9.58
N PHE A 136 13.75 -2.07 9.00
CA PHE A 136 13.39 -2.47 7.65
C PHE A 136 11.91 -2.82 7.48
N GLU A 137 11.22 -3.28 8.54
CA GLU A 137 9.77 -3.49 8.48
C GLU A 137 9.03 -2.15 8.32
N ILE A 138 9.47 -1.11 9.04
CA ILE A 138 8.95 0.25 8.88
C ILE A 138 9.25 0.77 7.48
N ALA A 139 10.48 0.57 7.00
CA ALA A 139 10.88 0.94 5.65
C ALA A 139 9.98 0.26 4.59
N ALA A 140 9.72 -1.04 4.73
CA ALA A 140 8.85 -1.77 3.80
C ALA A 140 7.42 -1.20 3.78
N LEU A 141 6.82 -0.92 4.96
CA LEU A 141 5.47 -0.35 5.05
C LEU A 141 5.37 1.03 4.38
N MET A 142 6.45 1.81 4.41
CA MET A 142 6.51 3.12 3.75
C MET A 142 6.53 3.03 2.22
N GLY A 143 6.88 1.88 1.65
CA GLY A 143 6.92 1.68 0.20
C GLY A 143 5.56 1.79 -0.49
N CYS A 144 4.45 1.55 0.24
CA CYS A 144 3.10 1.61 -0.29
C CYS A 144 2.07 2.09 0.74
N ALA A 145 1.81 1.28 1.78
CA ALA A 145 0.63 1.48 2.63
C ALA A 145 0.66 2.79 3.41
N VAL A 146 1.81 3.17 3.98
CA VAL A 146 1.96 4.41 4.76
C VAL A 146 1.87 5.62 3.84
N THR A 147 2.69 5.68 2.80
CA THR A 147 2.70 6.82 1.86
C THR A 147 1.35 7.03 1.19
N THR A 148 0.64 5.94 0.84
CA THR A 148 -0.71 6.02 0.28
C THR A 148 -1.70 6.57 1.31
N GLY A 149 -1.77 5.97 2.51
CA GLY A 149 -2.77 6.36 3.52
C GLY A 149 -2.61 7.80 4.00
N PHE A 150 -1.38 8.22 4.27
CA PHE A 150 -1.07 9.59 4.68
C PHE A 150 -1.29 10.58 3.53
N GLY A 151 -0.92 10.19 2.31
CA GLY A 151 -1.16 11.00 1.12
C GLY A 151 -2.65 11.21 0.85
N VAL A 152 -3.50 10.21 1.10
CA VAL A 152 -4.97 10.37 0.99
C VAL A 152 -5.46 11.51 1.90
N ILE A 153 -4.98 11.58 3.13
CA ILE A 153 -5.38 12.66 4.06
C ILE A 153 -4.80 14.00 3.63
N ASN A 154 -3.50 14.07 3.35
CA ASN A 154 -2.81 15.32 3.07
C ASN A 154 -3.14 15.91 1.70
N ASN A 155 -3.21 15.07 0.66
CA ASN A 155 -3.26 15.52 -0.73
C ASN A 155 -4.66 15.39 -1.33
N ASN A 156 -5.37 14.29 -1.09
CA ASN A 156 -6.70 14.08 -1.67
C ASN A 156 -7.80 14.70 -0.80
N ALA A 157 -7.91 14.28 0.47
CA ALA A 157 -8.92 14.79 1.39
C ALA A 157 -8.65 16.23 1.76
N GLN A 158 -7.40 16.55 2.08
CA GLN A 158 -7.00 17.82 2.70
C GLN A 158 -7.82 18.04 3.99
N LEU A 159 -7.91 16.97 4.79
CA LEU A 159 -8.76 16.91 5.98
C LEU A 159 -8.35 17.98 6.98
N LYS A 160 -9.32 18.74 7.46
CA LYS A 160 -9.11 19.82 8.44
C LYS A 160 -9.45 19.37 9.84
N ILE A 161 -8.94 20.10 10.83
CA ILE A 161 -9.26 19.89 12.24
C ILE A 161 -10.77 19.90 12.43
N GLY A 162 -11.30 18.84 13.05
CA GLY A 162 -12.72 18.68 13.36
C GLY A 162 -13.60 18.20 12.22
N GLU A 163 -13.07 18.03 10.99
CA GLU A 163 -13.83 17.39 9.90
C GLU A 163 -13.99 15.90 10.16
N SER A 164 -15.15 15.38 9.82
CA SER A 164 -15.54 13.98 9.98
C SER A 164 -15.04 13.12 8.81
N ILE A 165 -14.62 11.89 9.11
CA ILE A 165 -14.18 10.95 8.07
C ILE A 165 -14.72 9.54 8.31
N ALA A 166 -15.23 8.90 7.25
CA ALA A 166 -15.58 7.49 7.20
C ALA A 166 -14.61 6.72 6.31
N VAL A 167 -13.98 5.67 6.86
CA VAL A 167 -12.97 4.86 6.18
C VAL A 167 -13.51 3.45 5.99
N PHE A 168 -13.87 3.12 4.77
CA PHE A 168 -14.37 1.80 4.38
C PHE A 168 -13.21 0.87 4.05
N GLY A 169 -13.05 -0.17 4.86
CA GLY A 169 -11.92 -1.10 4.82
C GLY A 169 -10.79 -0.69 5.75
N ALA A 170 -10.65 -1.37 6.89
CA ALA A 170 -9.57 -1.19 7.87
C ALA A 170 -8.39 -2.16 7.60
N GLY A 171 -8.00 -2.31 6.33
CA GLY A 171 -6.77 -2.99 5.92
C GLY A 171 -5.55 -2.08 6.07
N GLY A 172 -4.40 -2.51 5.52
CA GLY A 172 -3.14 -1.77 5.69
C GLY A 172 -3.21 -0.30 5.28
N ILE A 173 -3.87 0.06 4.18
CA ILE A 173 -4.04 1.46 3.76
C ILE A 173 -5.05 2.17 4.66
N GLY A 174 -6.22 1.55 4.93
CA GLY A 174 -7.26 2.16 5.75
C GLY A 174 -6.80 2.51 7.16
N LEU A 175 -6.00 1.64 7.81
CA LEU A 175 -5.40 1.91 9.11
C LEU A 175 -4.42 3.09 9.08
N ASN A 176 -3.67 3.26 7.99
CA ASN A 176 -2.81 4.43 7.83
C ASN A 176 -3.60 5.72 7.56
N ILE A 177 -4.75 5.64 6.86
CA ILE A 177 -5.68 6.77 6.71
C ILE A 177 -6.23 7.18 8.08
N ILE A 178 -6.61 6.21 8.92
CA ILE A 178 -7.12 6.45 10.28
C ILE A 178 -6.06 7.13 11.14
N GLN A 179 -4.82 6.63 11.15
CA GLN A 179 -3.71 7.27 11.88
C GLN A 179 -3.47 8.71 11.39
N ALA A 180 -3.42 8.91 10.08
CA ALA A 180 -3.21 10.24 9.51
C ALA A 180 -4.37 11.20 9.85
N ALA A 181 -5.63 10.73 9.84
CA ALA A 181 -6.78 11.51 10.24
C ALA A 181 -6.72 11.89 11.73
N ALA A 182 -6.26 10.98 12.59
CA ALA A 182 -6.07 11.27 14.02
C ALA A 182 -4.97 12.32 14.25
N LEU A 183 -3.85 12.25 13.51
CA LEU A 183 -2.77 13.24 13.59
C LEU A 183 -3.22 14.66 13.21
N VAL A 184 -4.13 14.80 12.23
CA VAL A 184 -4.67 16.10 11.84
C VAL A 184 -5.91 16.51 12.66
N SER A 185 -6.24 15.72 13.70
CA SER A 185 -7.39 15.97 14.58
C SER A 185 -8.74 15.96 13.85
N GLY A 186 -8.94 15.06 12.90
CA GLY A 186 -10.24 14.76 12.32
C GLY A 186 -11.21 14.22 13.40
N TYR A 187 -12.50 14.54 13.32
CA TYR A 187 -13.51 14.05 14.27
C TYR A 187 -14.93 14.17 13.74
N PRO A 188 -15.77 13.13 13.86
CA PRO A 188 -15.39 11.76 14.23
C PRO A 188 -14.59 11.05 13.13
N ILE A 189 -13.76 10.06 13.53
CA ILE A 189 -13.06 9.13 12.63
C ILE A 189 -13.78 7.80 12.74
N ILE A 190 -14.47 7.38 11.68
CA ILE A 190 -15.33 6.19 11.65
C ILE A 190 -14.63 5.12 10.79
N ALA A 191 -14.25 3.99 11.40
CA ALA A 191 -13.70 2.85 10.68
C ALA A 191 -14.78 1.80 10.41
N ILE A 192 -14.88 1.33 9.17
CA ILE A 192 -15.86 0.32 8.74
C ILE A 192 -15.11 -0.89 8.17
N ASP A 193 -15.35 -2.08 8.71
CA ASP A 193 -14.79 -3.34 8.18
C ASP A 193 -15.70 -4.52 8.52
N LEU A 194 -15.49 -5.67 7.90
CA LEU A 194 -16.18 -6.94 8.17
C LEU A 194 -15.61 -7.66 9.41
N TYR A 195 -14.36 -7.38 9.78
CA TYR A 195 -13.58 -8.14 10.76
C TYR A 195 -13.34 -7.34 12.04
N ASP A 196 -13.79 -7.87 13.19
CA ASP A 196 -13.67 -7.21 14.49
C ASP A 196 -12.21 -7.00 14.92
N ASN A 197 -11.30 -7.93 14.59
CA ASN A 197 -9.87 -7.78 14.88
C ASN A 197 -9.26 -6.54 14.21
N LYS A 198 -9.70 -6.19 13.00
CA LYS A 198 -9.26 -4.99 12.29
C LYS A 198 -9.87 -3.73 12.89
N LEU A 199 -11.13 -3.80 13.29
CA LEU A 199 -11.83 -2.70 13.95
C LEU A 199 -11.22 -2.37 15.31
N GLU A 200 -10.80 -3.38 16.07
CA GLU A 200 -10.11 -3.18 17.34
C GLU A 200 -8.76 -2.49 17.15
N LEU A 201 -7.99 -2.91 16.15
CA LEU A 201 -6.74 -2.22 15.80
C LEU A 201 -7.01 -0.79 15.30
N ALA A 202 -8.08 -0.57 14.55
CA ALA A 202 -8.48 0.77 14.11
C ALA A 202 -8.73 1.72 15.28
N LYS A 203 -9.38 1.24 16.37
CA LYS A 203 -9.55 2.04 17.60
C LYS A 203 -8.20 2.42 18.23
N GLN A 204 -7.28 1.47 18.33
CA GLN A 204 -5.94 1.70 18.88
C GLN A 204 -5.15 2.71 18.04
N LEU A 205 -5.43 2.80 16.75
CA LEU A 205 -4.77 3.69 15.80
C LEU A 205 -5.50 5.03 15.59
N GLY A 206 -6.58 5.30 16.36
CA GLY A 206 -7.21 6.60 16.41
C GLY A 206 -8.64 6.68 15.86
N ALA A 207 -9.26 5.57 15.45
CA ALA A 207 -10.67 5.59 15.12
C ALA A 207 -11.51 5.87 16.38
N THR A 208 -12.37 6.89 16.31
CA THR A 208 -13.26 7.27 17.42
C THR A 208 -14.52 6.40 17.47
N HIS A 209 -14.93 5.87 16.31
CA HIS A 209 -16.08 4.99 16.14
C HIS A 209 -15.70 3.84 15.19
N VAL A 210 -16.29 2.68 15.40
CA VAL A 210 -16.14 1.53 14.53
C VAL A 210 -17.50 0.92 14.21
N ILE A 211 -17.66 0.43 12.98
CA ILE A 211 -18.88 -0.22 12.50
C ILE A 211 -18.48 -1.56 11.86
N ASN A 212 -19.00 -2.66 12.42
CA ASN A 212 -18.91 -3.96 11.76
C ASN A 212 -20.02 -4.05 10.69
N SER A 213 -19.62 -4.17 9.43
CA SER A 213 -20.52 -4.13 8.30
C SER A 213 -21.23 -5.47 8.01
N SER A 214 -20.94 -6.54 8.76
CA SER A 214 -21.52 -7.87 8.52
C SER A 214 -23.00 -8.00 8.92
N GLY A 215 -23.55 -7.07 9.69
CA GLY A 215 -24.91 -7.20 10.23
C GLY A 215 -25.69 -5.91 10.38
N SER A 216 -25.18 -4.79 9.87
CA SER A 216 -25.79 -3.46 10.10
C SER A 216 -26.03 -2.73 8.77
N ASP A 217 -27.05 -1.89 8.73
CA ASP A 217 -27.16 -0.86 7.71
C ASP A 217 -26.10 0.22 8.01
N ILE A 218 -25.03 0.20 7.25
CA ILE A 218 -23.85 1.07 7.46
C ILE A 218 -24.25 2.54 7.39
N ARG A 219 -25.14 2.90 6.47
CA ARG A 219 -25.60 4.26 6.29
C ARG A 219 -26.32 4.77 7.54
N ASP A 220 -27.25 3.98 8.07
CA ASP A 220 -27.97 4.35 9.28
C ASP A 220 -27.05 4.46 10.50
N GLU A 221 -26.06 3.56 10.64
CA GLU A 221 -25.08 3.64 11.72
C GLU A 221 -24.21 4.92 11.60
N ILE A 222 -23.74 5.26 10.41
CA ILE A 222 -23.00 6.51 10.20
C ILE A 222 -23.87 7.72 10.52
N PHE A 223 -25.13 7.73 10.07
CA PHE A 223 -26.04 8.86 10.36
C PHE A 223 -26.44 9.00 11.83
N LYS A 224 -26.38 7.94 12.63
CA LYS A 224 -26.50 8.04 14.09
C LYS A 224 -25.33 8.79 14.72
N ILE A 225 -24.13 8.70 14.12
CA ILE A 225 -22.90 9.33 14.63
C ILE A 225 -22.82 10.81 14.19
N VAL A 226 -23.02 11.08 12.89
CA VAL A 226 -22.79 12.42 12.31
C VAL A 226 -24.07 13.17 11.93
N GLY A 227 -25.22 12.55 12.08
CA GLY A 227 -26.49 13.11 11.58
C GLY A 227 -26.69 12.85 10.08
N ARG A 228 -27.89 13.20 9.59
CA ARG A 228 -28.28 12.95 8.18
C ARG A 228 -27.54 13.82 7.15
N GLN A 229 -26.78 14.83 7.57
CA GLN A 229 -25.92 15.62 6.70
C GLN A 229 -24.75 14.81 6.10
N GLY A 230 -24.39 13.68 6.72
CA GLY A 230 -23.29 12.81 6.27
C GLY A 230 -21.92 13.28 6.75
N VAL A 231 -20.86 12.58 6.30
CA VAL A 231 -19.47 12.88 6.65
C VAL A 231 -18.83 13.85 5.66
N ASP A 232 -17.86 14.65 6.13
CA ASP A 232 -17.11 15.57 5.27
C ASP A 232 -16.24 14.80 4.25
N VAL A 233 -15.66 13.68 4.69
CA VAL A 233 -14.84 12.81 3.84
C VAL A 233 -15.25 11.36 3.99
N ALA A 234 -15.49 10.66 2.88
CA ALA A 234 -15.60 9.19 2.85
C ALA A 234 -14.49 8.61 1.97
N VAL A 235 -13.83 7.55 2.43
CA VAL A 235 -12.75 6.89 1.69
C VAL A 235 -13.07 5.42 1.50
N ASP A 236 -13.13 4.97 0.24
CA ASP A 236 -13.19 3.54 -0.07
C ASP A 236 -11.79 2.96 -0.30
N ASN A 237 -11.42 1.93 0.49
CA ASN A 237 -10.21 1.14 0.32
C ASN A 237 -10.49 -0.30 -0.15
N THR A 238 -11.76 -0.64 -0.37
CA THR A 238 -12.16 -2.02 -0.67
C THR A 238 -12.17 -2.33 -2.15
N GLY A 239 -12.47 -1.33 -2.99
CA GLY A 239 -12.74 -1.50 -4.41
C GLY A 239 -14.02 -2.29 -4.71
N ASN A 240 -14.87 -2.52 -3.71
CA ASN A 240 -16.16 -3.16 -3.91
C ASN A 240 -17.18 -2.12 -4.36
N VAL A 241 -17.83 -2.37 -5.48
CA VAL A 241 -18.77 -1.43 -6.12
C VAL A 241 -19.88 -0.99 -5.16
N SER A 242 -20.50 -1.92 -4.43
CA SER A 242 -21.55 -1.56 -3.47
C SER A 242 -21.04 -0.71 -2.30
N VAL A 243 -19.79 -0.91 -1.88
CA VAL A 243 -19.15 -0.08 -0.85
C VAL A 243 -18.82 1.32 -1.38
N ILE A 244 -18.38 1.41 -2.64
CA ILE A 244 -18.16 2.70 -3.32
C ILE A 244 -19.46 3.52 -3.36
N GLU A 245 -20.59 2.87 -3.70
CA GLU A 245 -21.91 3.52 -3.72
C GLU A 245 -22.31 4.00 -2.34
N GLN A 246 -22.17 3.17 -1.31
CA GLN A 246 -22.43 3.54 0.08
C GLN A 246 -21.55 4.69 0.58
N ALA A 247 -20.24 4.64 0.27
CA ALA A 247 -19.31 5.72 0.63
C ALA A 247 -19.75 7.06 0.02
N TYR A 248 -20.18 7.05 -1.25
CA TYR A 248 -20.72 8.23 -1.90
C TYR A 248 -22.03 8.72 -1.26
N GLU A 249 -22.94 7.82 -0.89
CA GLU A 249 -24.23 8.17 -0.27
C GLU A 249 -24.07 8.83 1.08
N VAL A 250 -23.16 8.33 1.93
CA VAL A 250 -22.94 8.88 3.29
C VAL A 250 -22.10 10.15 3.32
N THR A 251 -21.53 10.55 2.19
CA THR A 251 -20.76 11.80 2.06
C THR A 251 -21.72 13.00 2.03
N ALA A 252 -21.39 14.04 2.78
CA ALA A 252 -22.16 15.27 2.86
C ALA A 252 -22.29 15.97 1.48
N ALA A 253 -23.24 16.91 1.39
CA ALA A 253 -23.53 17.62 0.14
C ALA A 253 -22.32 18.39 -0.44
N SER A 254 -21.43 18.90 0.40
CA SER A 254 -20.16 19.56 0.02
C SER A 254 -18.93 18.71 0.36
N GLY A 255 -19.13 17.44 0.68
CA GLY A 255 -18.07 16.53 1.10
C GLY A 255 -17.34 15.86 -0.08
N LYS A 256 -16.32 15.08 0.27
CA LYS A 256 -15.46 14.37 -0.71
C LYS A 256 -15.56 12.86 -0.52
N THR A 257 -15.83 12.14 -1.60
CA THR A 257 -15.68 10.67 -1.67
C THR A 257 -14.40 10.35 -2.44
N ILE A 258 -13.48 9.59 -1.81
CA ILE A 258 -12.16 9.27 -2.36
C ILE A 258 -12.07 7.76 -2.57
N LEU A 259 -11.79 7.33 -3.80
CA LEU A 259 -11.65 5.93 -4.18
C LEU A 259 -10.17 5.55 -4.21
N VAL A 260 -9.76 4.68 -3.29
CA VAL A 260 -8.40 4.15 -3.17
C VAL A 260 -8.37 2.67 -3.56
N GLY A 261 -9.39 1.92 -3.17
CA GLY A 261 -9.61 0.55 -3.60
C GLY A 261 -9.85 0.47 -5.10
N VAL A 262 -9.28 -0.56 -5.75
CA VAL A 262 -9.42 -0.76 -7.20
C VAL A 262 -10.44 -1.84 -7.46
N PRO A 263 -11.58 -1.55 -8.14
CA PRO A 263 -12.58 -2.54 -8.48
C PRO A 263 -12.06 -3.52 -9.54
N LYS A 264 -12.71 -4.68 -9.64
CA LYS A 264 -12.39 -5.64 -10.70
C LYS A 264 -12.68 -5.04 -12.06
N LYS A 265 -11.88 -5.44 -13.05
CA LYS A 265 -12.02 -4.95 -14.43
C LYS A 265 -13.43 -5.18 -14.96
N GLY A 266 -14.08 -4.10 -15.38
CA GLY A 266 -15.41 -4.12 -15.98
C GLY A 266 -16.57 -3.91 -15.00
N GLU A 267 -16.32 -3.93 -13.68
CA GLU A 267 -17.32 -3.53 -12.69
C GLU A 267 -17.59 -2.03 -12.74
N LYS A 268 -18.84 -1.64 -12.48
CA LYS A 268 -19.30 -0.25 -12.59
C LYS A 268 -20.13 0.11 -11.37
N ALA A 269 -19.85 1.27 -10.77
CA ALA A 269 -20.67 1.86 -9.72
C ALA A 269 -21.79 2.72 -10.31
N SER A 270 -22.96 2.68 -9.70
CA SER A 270 -24.10 3.53 -10.02
C SER A 270 -24.26 4.58 -8.94
N ILE A 271 -24.16 5.84 -9.30
CA ILE A 271 -24.25 6.96 -8.36
C ILE A 271 -25.28 7.99 -8.82
N TYR A 272 -25.92 8.67 -7.85
CA TYR A 272 -26.77 9.82 -8.13
C TYR A 272 -25.91 11.06 -8.33
N THR A 273 -25.86 11.58 -9.57
CA THR A 273 -24.87 12.58 -9.98
C THR A 273 -25.27 14.03 -9.69
N LEU A 274 -26.55 14.33 -9.40
CA LEU A 274 -26.98 15.71 -9.17
C LEU A 274 -26.15 16.46 -8.10
N PRO A 275 -25.77 15.85 -6.96
CA PRO A 275 -24.98 16.53 -5.94
C PRO A 275 -23.58 16.98 -6.44
N LEU A 276 -23.02 16.33 -7.47
CA LEU A 276 -21.74 16.73 -8.08
C LEU A 276 -21.79 18.11 -8.74
N HIS A 277 -22.98 18.62 -9.04
CA HIS A 277 -23.18 19.98 -9.57
C HIS A 277 -23.24 21.03 -8.44
N PHE A 278 -23.22 20.61 -7.17
CA PHE A 278 -23.37 21.45 -5.98
C PHE A 278 -22.28 21.13 -4.93
N ASP A 279 -21.02 21.16 -5.39
CA ASP A 279 -19.79 21.05 -4.58
C ASP A 279 -19.47 19.66 -4.00
N LYS A 280 -20.32 18.60 -4.15
CA LYS A 280 -19.93 17.24 -3.79
C LYS A 280 -18.84 16.75 -4.75
N VAL A 281 -17.79 16.14 -4.20
CA VAL A 281 -16.66 15.62 -4.97
C VAL A 281 -16.62 14.12 -4.93
N LEU A 282 -16.45 13.48 -6.09
CA LEU A 282 -16.06 12.07 -6.24
C LEU A 282 -14.75 12.02 -7.02
N THR A 283 -13.71 11.42 -6.44
CA THR A 283 -12.38 11.37 -7.07
C THR A 283 -11.67 10.05 -6.76
N GLY A 284 -10.75 9.66 -7.63
CA GLY A 284 -9.82 8.56 -7.36
C GLY A 284 -8.55 9.06 -6.66
N SER A 285 -7.82 8.15 -6.05
CA SER A 285 -6.49 8.38 -5.49
C SER A 285 -5.47 7.46 -6.15
N HIS A 286 -4.38 8.02 -6.64
CA HIS A 286 -3.25 7.25 -7.16
C HIS A 286 -2.11 7.22 -6.15
N GLY A 287 -2.23 6.33 -5.16
CA GLY A 287 -1.26 6.20 -4.08
C GLY A 287 -1.16 7.43 -3.18
N GLY A 288 -2.31 8.08 -2.91
CA GLY A 288 -2.36 9.30 -2.10
C GLY A 288 -1.66 10.49 -2.74
N GLU A 289 -1.38 10.47 -4.06
CA GLU A 289 -0.54 11.47 -4.75
C GLU A 289 0.76 11.77 -4.00
N SER A 290 1.27 10.77 -3.27
CA SER A 290 2.48 10.89 -2.47
C SER A 290 3.73 11.12 -3.32
N ASN A 291 4.65 11.90 -2.78
CA ASN A 291 6.01 12.04 -3.28
C ASN A 291 6.98 11.34 -2.30
N PRO A 292 7.36 10.07 -2.55
CA PRO A 292 8.12 9.27 -1.59
C PRO A 292 9.41 9.94 -1.11
N SER A 293 10.14 10.61 -2.00
CA SER A 293 11.40 11.28 -1.67
C SER A 293 11.24 12.46 -0.70
N VAL A 294 10.04 13.01 -0.58
CA VAL A 294 9.71 14.12 0.32
C VAL A 294 8.96 13.60 1.55
N ASP A 295 8.01 12.71 1.35
CA ASP A 295 7.05 12.29 2.38
C ASP A 295 7.67 11.26 3.34
N ILE A 296 8.45 10.29 2.83
CA ILE A 296 9.08 9.26 3.68
C ILE A 296 9.97 9.91 4.77
N PRO A 297 10.90 10.85 4.45
CA PRO A 297 11.68 11.52 5.49
C PRO A 297 10.84 12.32 6.49
N ARG A 298 9.67 12.86 6.07
CA ARG A 298 8.76 13.54 6.99
C ARG A 298 8.08 12.59 7.95
N TYR A 299 7.65 11.43 7.46
CA TYR A 299 6.95 10.43 8.28
C TYR A 299 7.92 9.73 9.25
N LEU A 300 9.17 9.50 8.86
CA LEU A 300 10.20 8.98 9.77
C LEU A 300 10.42 9.89 10.98
N LYS A 301 10.43 11.21 10.79
CA LYS A 301 10.52 12.15 11.94
C LYS A 301 9.39 11.98 12.95
N LEU A 302 8.19 11.60 12.51
CA LEU A 302 7.05 11.33 13.40
C LEU A 302 7.19 9.98 14.10
N VAL A 303 7.82 9.00 13.45
CA VAL A 303 8.18 7.72 14.08
C VAL A 303 9.22 7.95 15.18
N ASP A 304 10.28 8.69 14.88
CA ASP A 304 11.36 9.01 15.83
C ASP A 304 10.84 9.82 17.03
N ALA A 305 9.87 10.71 16.80
CA ALA A 305 9.21 11.47 17.86
C ALA A 305 8.21 10.63 18.68
N GLY A 306 8.01 9.35 18.36
CA GLY A 306 7.04 8.49 19.02
C GLY A 306 5.56 8.80 18.71
N SER A 307 5.31 9.68 17.72
CA SER A 307 3.95 10.06 17.32
C SER A 307 3.27 9.02 16.43
N LEU A 308 4.04 8.09 15.87
CA LEU A 308 3.58 7.02 14.98
C LEU A 308 4.19 5.69 15.38
N ASN A 309 3.37 4.64 15.37
CA ASN A 309 3.81 3.27 15.61
C ASN A 309 3.30 2.31 14.53
N PHE A 310 4.01 2.22 13.42
CA PHE A 310 3.63 1.33 12.32
C PHE A 310 3.79 -0.16 12.63
N LYS A 311 4.63 -0.53 13.61
CA LYS A 311 4.83 -1.93 14.01
C LYS A 311 3.57 -2.59 14.55
N MET A 312 2.65 -1.82 15.14
CA MET A 312 1.37 -2.34 15.61
C MET A 312 0.52 -2.95 14.49
N MET A 313 0.73 -2.53 13.24
CA MET A 313 0.01 -3.08 12.09
C MET A 313 0.58 -4.42 11.61
N VAL A 314 1.86 -4.72 11.92
CA VAL A 314 2.51 -5.97 11.51
C VAL A 314 2.05 -7.11 12.41
N THR A 315 1.05 -7.85 11.96
CA THR A 315 0.46 -8.95 12.74
C THR A 315 1.15 -10.29 12.49
N HIS A 316 1.74 -10.48 11.32
CA HIS A 316 2.36 -11.75 10.94
C HIS A 316 3.66 -11.52 10.17
N ARG A 317 4.59 -12.47 10.35
CA ARG A 317 5.88 -12.51 9.66
C ARG A 317 6.11 -13.90 9.07
N TYR A 318 6.56 -13.93 7.82
CA TYR A 318 6.87 -15.16 7.08
C TYR A 318 8.24 -15.04 6.43
N THR A 319 8.81 -16.17 6.02
CA THR A 319 9.96 -16.20 5.10
C THR A 319 9.49 -16.24 3.66
N LEU A 320 10.37 -15.96 2.70
CA LEU A 320 10.04 -16.00 1.28
C LEU A 320 9.49 -17.37 0.84
N ASP A 321 10.02 -18.46 1.39
CA ASP A 321 9.57 -19.83 1.09
C ASP A 321 8.11 -20.09 1.53
N ARG A 322 7.61 -19.30 2.49
CA ARG A 322 6.23 -19.40 3.02
C ARG A 322 5.30 -18.30 2.52
N ILE A 323 5.68 -17.59 1.46
CA ILE A 323 4.89 -16.45 0.95
C ILE A 323 3.48 -16.85 0.52
N ASN A 324 3.29 -18.05 -0.03
CA ASN A 324 1.97 -18.55 -0.42
C ASN A 324 1.05 -18.74 0.78
N GLU A 325 1.56 -19.20 1.91
CA GLU A 325 0.80 -19.29 3.17
C GLU A 325 0.38 -17.89 3.64
N ALA A 326 1.28 -16.91 3.58
CA ALA A 326 0.98 -15.55 3.93
C ALA A 326 -0.16 -14.97 3.06
N ILE A 327 -0.13 -15.25 1.74
CA ILE A 327 -1.17 -14.81 0.79
C ILE A 327 -2.53 -15.44 1.16
N GLU A 328 -2.58 -16.73 1.47
CA GLU A 328 -3.83 -17.41 1.86
C GLU A 328 -4.40 -16.84 3.17
N LYS A 329 -3.56 -16.59 4.17
CA LYS A 329 -3.98 -15.94 5.42
C LYS A 329 -4.53 -14.54 5.23
N MET A 330 -3.95 -13.78 4.30
CA MET A 330 -4.49 -12.47 3.93
C MET A 330 -5.84 -12.57 3.20
N ARG A 331 -6.03 -13.56 2.32
CA ARG A 331 -7.33 -13.83 1.67
C ARG A 331 -8.42 -14.18 2.67
N ALA A 332 -8.06 -14.96 3.70
CA ALA A 332 -8.97 -15.33 4.78
C ALA A 332 -9.33 -14.15 5.72
N GLY A 333 -8.68 -12.98 5.56
CA GLY A 333 -8.88 -11.82 6.45
C GLY A 333 -8.27 -11.96 7.84
N GLU A 334 -7.50 -13.04 8.09
CA GLU A 334 -6.87 -13.32 9.38
C GLU A 334 -5.70 -12.37 9.69
N VAL A 335 -5.11 -11.77 8.65
CA VAL A 335 -3.92 -10.91 8.73
C VAL A 335 -4.28 -9.47 8.40
N VAL A 336 -3.80 -8.53 9.20
CA VAL A 336 -3.92 -7.09 8.92
C VAL A 336 -2.80 -6.64 8.01
N ARG A 337 -1.54 -6.81 8.45
CA ARG A 337 -0.35 -6.60 7.63
C ARG A 337 0.60 -7.77 7.81
N CYS A 338 1.14 -8.22 6.70
CA CYS A 338 2.12 -9.28 6.64
C CYS A 338 3.45 -8.74 6.12
N ILE A 339 4.53 -9.09 6.81
CA ILE A 339 5.91 -8.89 6.36
C ILE A 339 6.51 -10.21 5.95
N VAL A 340 7.19 -10.22 4.83
CA VAL A 340 8.03 -11.33 4.36
C VAL A 340 9.48 -10.95 4.60
N ASN A 341 10.15 -11.68 5.50
CA ASN A 341 11.57 -11.58 5.74
C ASN A 341 12.31 -12.34 4.64
N ILE A 342 13.20 -11.68 3.93
CA ILE A 342 13.86 -12.19 2.72
C ILE A 342 15.34 -12.33 2.95
N GLY A 343 16.02 -11.24 3.22
CA GLY A 343 17.45 -11.25 3.53
C GLY A 343 17.73 -11.17 5.03
N THR A 344 18.96 -11.51 5.41
CA THR A 344 19.49 -11.21 6.76
C THR A 344 20.32 -9.94 6.70
N HIS A 345 20.18 -9.13 7.72
CA HIS A 345 21.12 -8.05 8.01
C HIS A 345 21.85 -8.40 9.29
N ASP A 346 23.11 -8.78 9.16
CA ASP A 346 23.99 -8.95 10.32
C ASP A 346 24.33 -7.55 10.84
N ARG A 347 23.79 -7.20 12.00
CA ARG A 347 24.11 -5.95 12.71
C ARG A 347 25.49 -6.01 13.33
#